data_bcd596173f4c9115affd0400381bb082
#
_entry.id   bcd596173f4c9115affd0400381bb082
#
_cell.length_a   1.000
_cell.length_b   1.000
_cell.length_c   1.000
_cell.angle_alpha   90.00
_cell.angle_beta   90.00
_cell.angle_gamma   90.00
#
_symmetry.space_group_name_H-M   'P 1'
#
loop_
_entity.id
_entity.type
_entity.pdbx_description
1 polymer ?
#
loop_
_entity_poly.entity_id
_entity_poly.type
_entity_poly.pdbx_seq_one_letter_code
_entity_poly.pdbx_strand_id
1 'polypeptide(L)'
;MQAPSRTLWIDYLRSFITVLVVAHHASLAYTTFASFNKEAYILSTHPVVDSQRWVGLDIFENFNDVFFMSLMFFISGMFMIPGLSKKGVKAFLRDRFLRLFIPFMIGVTVLMLLAYYPAYHLAKGRHDIPGYIIDYFTTEGWPVGPPWFIWVLFLFNVVFALLYPIVKRILAKASHRLSTARDRPWAVIGGL
;
A
#
# COMPACT_ATOMS: atom_id res chain seq x y z
N MET A 1 23.28 -23.38 -13.12
CA MET A 1 22.60 -22.47 -12.16
C MET A 1 21.09 -22.63 -12.35
N GLN A 2 20.41 -23.31 -11.43
CA GLN A 2 18.95 -23.38 -11.46
C GLN A 2 18.39 -21.98 -11.17
N ALA A 3 17.48 -21.48 -12.01
CA ALA A 3 16.73 -20.27 -11.72
C ALA A 3 16.02 -20.44 -10.37
N PRO A 4 16.01 -19.41 -9.50
CA PRO A 4 15.32 -19.49 -8.22
C PRO A 4 13.86 -19.87 -8.50
N SER A 5 13.37 -20.94 -7.89
CA SER A 5 12.00 -21.39 -8.04
C SER A 5 11.04 -20.26 -7.71
N ARG A 6 10.31 -19.79 -8.71
CA ARG A 6 9.31 -18.74 -8.56
C ARG A 6 8.21 -19.28 -7.64
N THR A 7 7.93 -18.58 -6.55
CA THR A 7 6.89 -18.98 -5.58
C THR A 7 5.53 -18.60 -6.15
N LEU A 8 4.99 -19.45 -7.05
CA LEU A 8 3.75 -19.19 -7.79
C LEU A 8 2.57 -18.84 -6.90
N TRP A 9 2.44 -19.44 -5.73
CA TRP A 9 1.34 -19.16 -4.81
C TRP A 9 1.34 -17.70 -4.31
N ILE A 10 2.51 -17.08 -4.13
CA ILE A 10 2.61 -15.66 -3.75
C ILE A 10 2.18 -14.75 -4.90
N ASP A 11 2.52 -15.11 -6.13
CA ASP A 11 2.11 -14.36 -7.31
C ASP A 11 0.57 -14.43 -7.48
N TYR A 12 -0.04 -15.61 -7.28
CA TYR A 12 -1.50 -15.77 -7.27
C TYR A 12 -2.16 -14.97 -6.15
N LEU A 13 -1.60 -15.03 -4.94
CA LEU A 13 -2.13 -14.28 -3.80
C LEU A 13 -2.10 -12.77 -4.06
N ARG A 14 -1.01 -12.25 -4.62
CA ARG A 14 -0.91 -10.83 -5.00
C ARG A 14 -1.94 -10.45 -6.05
N SER A 15 -2.10 -11.27 -7.09
CA SER A 15 -3.08 -11.03 -8.13
C SER A 15 -4.50 -11.01 -7.56
N PHE A 16 -4.82 -11.98 -6.70
CA PHE A 16 -6.12 -12.06 -6.03
C PHE A 16 -6.39 -10.81 -5.18
N ILE A 17 -5.43 -10.40 -4.34
CA ILE A 17 -5.58 -9.19 -3.52
C ILE A 17 -5.72 -7.94 -4.41
N THR A 18 -4.99 -7.85 -5.52
CA THR A 18 -5.12 -6.72 -6.45
C THR A 18 -6.53 -6.64 -7.03
N VAL A 19 -7.14 -7.77 -7.40
CA VAL A 19 -8.54 -7.82 -7.84
C VAL A 19 -9.49 -7.37 -6.72
N LEU A 20 -9.26 -7.83 -5.49
CA LEU A 20 -10.05 -7.38 -4.33
C LEU A 20 -9.94 -5.87 -4.09
N VAL A 21 -8.74 -5.29 -4.22
CA VAL A 21 -8.53 -3.83 -4.09
C VAL A 21 -9.31 -3.06 -5.15
N VAL A 22 -9.31 -3.53 -6.39
CA VAL A 22 -10.08 -2.91 -7.48
C VAL A 22 -11.58 -3.02 -7.20
N ALA A 23 -12.06 -4.20 -6.82
CA ALA A 23 -13.47 -4.43 -6.47
C ALA A 23 -13.91 -3.56 -5.29
N HIS A 24 -13.09 -3.49 -4.23
CA HIS A 24 -13.31 -2.64 -3.05
C HIS A 24 -13.50 -1.17 -3.47
N HIS A 25 -12.57 -0.59 -4.21
CA HIS A 25 -12.70 0.82 -4.61
C HIS A 25 -13.87 1.07 -5.55
N ALA A 26 -14.22 0.09 -6.40
CA ALA A 26 -15.38 0.22 -7.30
C ALA A 26 -16.72 0.13 -6.54
N SER A 27 -16.79 -0.65 -5.45
CA SER A 27 -18.01 -0.83 -4.66
C SER A 27 -18.32 0.34 -3.73
N LEU A 28 -17.33 1.17 -3.36
CA LEU A 28 -17.51 2.35 -2.51
C LEU A 28 -18.60 3.32 -3.00
N ALA A 29 -18.80 3.42 -4.32
CA ALA A 29 -19.84 4.26 -4.91
C ALA A 29 -21.26 3.82 -4.54
N TYR A 30 -21.48 2.56 -4.16
CA TYR A 30 -22.77 1.91 -3.96
C TYR A 30 -23.01 1.48 -2.50
N THR A 31 -22.12 1.81 -1.58
CA THR A 31 -22.29 1.52 -0.14
C THR A 31 -23.36 2.41 0.48
N THR A 32 -24.00 1.96 1.57
CA THR A 32 -25.05 2.76 2.24
C THR A 32 -24.47 3.99 2.94
N PHE A 33 -23.21 3.97 3.33
CA PHE A 33 -22.49 5.09 3.95
C PHE A 33 -21.85 6.04 2.93
N ALA A 34 -21.89 5.73 1.63
CA ALA A 34 -21.29 6.59 0.61
C ALA A 34 -21.96 7.97 0.59
N SER A 35 -21.15 9.01 0.65
CA SER A 35 -21.59 10.40 0.65
C SER A 35 -20.80 11.23 -0.36
N PHE A 36 -21.47 12.18 -1.00
CA PHE A 36 -20.85 13.15 -1.89
C PHE A 36 -20.83 14.53 -1.22
N ASN A 37 -19.64 15.10 -1.06
CA ASN A 37 -19.47 16.44 -0.50
C ASN A 37 -19.32 17.45 -1.64
N LYS A 38 -20.30 18.35 -1.80
CA LYS A 38 -20.27 19.37 -2.86
C LYS A 38 -19.29 20.51 -2.58
N GLU A 39 -19.00 20.79 -1.32
CA GLU A 39 -18.11 21.89 -0.93
C GLU A 39 -16.65 21.49 -1.08
N ALA A 40 -16.32 20.25 -0.69
CA ALA A 40 -14.99 19.66 -0.78
C ALA A 40 -15.13 18.28 -1.45
N TYR A 41 -15.27 18.24 -2.77
CA TYR A 41 -15.57 17.01 -3.53
C TYR A 41 -14.53 15.90 -3.35
N ILE A 42 -13.31 16.25 -3.02
CA ILE A 42 -12.22 15.30 -2.72
C ILE A 42 -12.45 14.53 -1.42
N LEU A 43 -13.21 15.10 -0.47
CA LEU A 43 -13.59 14.44 0.79
C LEU A 43 -14.82 13.54 0.62
N SER A 44 -15.36 13.41 -0.58
CA SER A 44 -16.40 12.43 -0.88
C SER A 44 -15.88 11.00 -0.72
N THR A 45 -16.75 10.08 -0.34
CA THR A 45 -16.39 8.65 -0.18
C THR A 45 -15.81 8.07 -1.46
N HIS A 46 -16.32 8.51 -2.60
CA HIS A 46 -15.85 8.14 -3.93
C HIS A 46 -16.06 9.31 -4.90
N PRO A 47 -15.26 9.47 -5.97
CA PRO A 47 -15.44 10.53 -6.97
C PRO A 47 -16.82 10.59 -7.61
N VAL A 48 -17.47 9.44 -7.73
CA VAL A 48 -18.86 9.31 -8.16
C VAL A 48 -19.61 8.47 -7.14
N VAL A 49 -20.74 8.97 -6.64
CA VAL A 49 -21.57 8.29 -5.65
C VAL A 49 -22.95 8.05 -6.28
N ASP A 50 -23.34 6.77 -6.38
CA ASP A 50 -24.61 6.36 -7.00
C ASP A 50 -25.80 6.55 -6.03
N SER A 51 -27.01 6.65 -6.57
CA SER A 51 -28.25 6.62 -5.80
C SER A 51 -28.64 5.20 -5.37
N GLN A 52 -28.24 4.18 -6.14
CA GLN A 52 -28.43 2.78 -5.79
C GLN A 52 -27.50 2.38 -4.65
N ARG A 53 -28.05 1.79 -3.60
CA ARG A 53 -27.32 1.39 -2.39
C ARG A 53 -27.58 -0.06 -2.07
N TRP A 54 -26.55 -0.76 -1.63
CA TRP A 54 -26.71 -2.16 -1.23
C TRP A 54 -25.86 -2.51 -0.01
N VAL A 55 -26.52 -2.88 1.08
CA VAL A 55 -25.88 -3.28 2.36
C VAL A 55 -24.86 -4.41 2.20
N GLY A 56 -25.05 -5.29 1.21
CA GLY A 56 -24.07 -6.35 0.92
C GLY A 56 -22.69 -5.81 0.58
N LEU A 57 -22.59 -4.60 0.00
CA LEU A 57 -21.32 -3.95 -0.29
C LEU A 57 -20.69 -3.35 0.96
N ASP A 58 -21.48 -2.90 1.95
CA ASP A 58 -20.93 -2.47 3.23
C ASP A 58 -20.24 -3.62 3.96
N ILE A 59 -20.83 -4.82 3.91
CA ILE A 59 -20.22 -6.04 4.49
C ILE A 59 -18.93 -6.38 3.75
N PHE A 60 -18.95 -6.31 2.41
CA PHE A 60 -17.78 -6.57 1.58
C PHE A 60 -16.64 -5.59 1.86
N GLU A 61 -16.95 -4.28 1.97
CA GLU A 61 -15.99 -3.24 2.30
C GLU A 61 -15.34 -3.46 3.67
N ASN A 62 -16.18 -3.60 4.70
CA ASN A 62 -15.71 -3.82 6.07
C ASN A 62 -14.87 -5.09 6.20
N PHE A 63 -15.25 -6.17 5.51
CA PHE A 63 -14.48 -7.41 5.51
C PHE A 63 -13.10 -7.23 4.87
N ASN A 64 -13.04 -6.55 3.73
CA ASN A 64 -11.78 -6.29 3.03
C ASN A 64 -10.83 -5.41 3.84
N ASP A 65 -11.33 -4.34 4.47
CA ASP A 65 -10.55 -3.40 5.26
C ASP A 65 -9.77 -4.06 6.39
N VAL A 66 -10.31 -5.14 6.97
CA VAL A 66 -9.68 -5.85 8.09
C VAL A 66 -8.33 -6.47 7.69
N PHE A 67 -8.21 -7.02 6.50
CA PHE A 67 -7.06 -7.88 6.21
C PHE A 67 -6.25 -7.52 4.97
N PHE A 68 -6.86 -6.98 3.89
CA PHE A 68 -6.17 -6.93 2.60
C PHE A 68 -4.94 -6.00 2.61
N MET A 69 -5.01 -4.87 3.31
CA MET A 69 -3.89 -3.95 3.44
C MET A 69 -2.77 -4.55 4.30
N SER A 70 -3.12 -5.12 5.45
CA SER A 70 -2.17 -5.81 6.34
C SER A 70 -1.46 -6.95 5.61
N LEU A 71 -2.19 -7.71 4.81
CA LEU A 71 -1.66 -8.82 4.02
C LEU A 71 -0.69 -8.33 2.93
N MET A 72 -0.99 -7.22 2.26
CA MET A 72 -0.09 -6.61 1.26
C MET A 72 1.20 -6.11 1.90
N PHE A 73 1.13 -5.48 3.09
CA PHE A 73 2.33 -5.10 3.85
C PHE A 73 3.15 -6.31 4.28
N PHE A 74 2.48 -7.36 4.77
CA PHE A 74 3.13 -8.60 5.18
C PHE A 74 3.87 -9.26 4.01
N ILE A 75 3.22 -9.44 2.85
CA ILE A 75 3.85 -10.00 1.65
C ILE A 75 5.06 -9.16 1.23
N SER A 76 4.94 -7.83 1.26
CA SER A 76 6.07 -6.96 0.93
C SER A 76 7.21 -7.14 1.92
N GLY A 77 6.92 -7.22 3.22
CA GLY A 77 7.88 -7.43 4.31
C GLY A 77 8.71 -8.71 4.14
N MET A 78 8.09 -9.80 3.70
CA MET A 78 8.78 -11.07 3.45
C MET A 78 9.96 -10.95 2.47
N PHE A 79 9.89 -10.01 1.52
CA PHE A 79 10.93 -9.81 0.51
C PHE A 79 11.96 -8.73 0.85
N MET A 80 11.84 -8.06 2.00
CA MET A 80 12.74 -6.96 2.35
C MET A 80 14.14 -7.49 2.69
N ILE A 81 14.25 -8.43 3.63
CA ILE A 81 15.56 -8.99 4.05
C ILE A 81 16.28 -9.69 2.89
N PRO A 82 15.65 -10.62 2.14
CA PRO A 82 16.28 -11.23 0.97
C PRO A 82 16.71 -10.21 -0.09
N GLY A 83 15.89 -9.18 -0.33
CA GLY A 83 16.20 -8.12 -1.27
C GLY A 83 17.41 -7.28 -0.87
N LEU A 84 17.47 -6.88 0.40
CA LEU A 84 18.59 -6.09 0.96
C LEU A 84 19.88 -6.88 1.04
N SER A 85 19.83 -8.14 1.49
CA SER A 85 21.00 -8.99 1.57
C SER A 85 21.63 -9.28 0.21
N LYS A 86 20.80 -9.44 -0.84
CA LYS A 86 21.28 -9.75 -2.18
C LYS A 86 21.82 -8.55 -2.94
N LYS A 87 21.17 -7.37 -2.81
CA LYS A 87 21.47 -6.18 -3.64
C LYS A 87 22.25 -5.09 -2.91
N GLY A 88 22.21 -5.11 -1.58
CA GLY A 88 22.67 -4.00 -0.73
C GLY A 88 21.68 -2.84 -0.68
N VAL A 89 21.87 -1.93 0.28
CA VAL A 89 20.93 -0.84 0.59
C VAL A 89 20.70 0.10 -0.58
N LYS A 90 21.76 0.57 -1.25
CA LYS A 90 21.67 1.56 -2.33
C LYS A 90 20.88 1.04 -3.54
N ALA A 91 21.20 -0.17 -4.00
CA ALA A 91 20.52 -0.78 -5.15
C ALA A 91 19.07 -1.15 -4.80
N PHE A 92 18.81 -1.60 -3.57
CA PHE A 92 17.47 -1.87 -3.08
C PHE A 92 16.61 -0.61 -3.07
N LEU A 93 17.10 0.50 -2.50
CA LEU A 93 16.37 1.78 -2.47
C LEU A 93 16.09 2.32 -3.86
N ARG A 94 17.05 2.24 -4.79
CA ARG A 94 16.83 2.61 -6.19
C ARG A 94 15.70 1.79 -6.82
N ASP A 95 15.70 0.48 -6.61
CA ASP A 95 14.63 -0.39 -7.14
C ASP A 95 13.26 -0.02 -6.54
N ARG A 96 13.20 0.29 -5.25
CA ARG A 96 11.97 0.71 -4.57
C ARG A 96 11.49 2.08 -5.05
N PHE A 97 12.40 3.01 -5.22
CA PHE A 97 12.08 4.32 -5.79
C PHE A 97 11.43 4.20 -7.17
N LEU A 98 12.03 3.44 -8.07
CA LEU A 98 11.50 3.26 -9.43
C LEU A 98 10.19 2.47 -9.48
N ARG A 99 9.97 1.51 -8.54
CA ARG A 99 8.81 0.61 -8.58
C ARG A 99 7.66 1.04 -7.70
N LEU A 100 7.88 1.92 -6.73
CA LEU A 100 6.84 2.39 -5.80
C LEU A 100 6.68 3.91 -5.91
N PHE A 101 7.74 4.69 -5.74
CA PHE A 101 7.64 6.15 -5.71
C PHE A 101 7.22 6.74 -7.07
N ILE A 102 7.84 6.29 -8.18
CA ILE A 102 7.47 6.80 -9.51
C ILE A 102 6.02 6.45 -9.87
N PRO A 103 5.54 5.20 -9.74
CA PRO A 103 4.11 4.89 -9.94
C PRO A 103 3.18 5.64 -8.99
N PHE A 104 3.58 5.87 -7.73
CA PHE A 104 2.84 6.69 -6.80
C PHE A 104 2.66 8.12 -7.33
N MET A 105 3.76 8.77 -7.76
CA MET A 105 3.72 10.13 -8.31
C MET A 105 2.82 10.21 -9.54
N ILE A 106 2.91 9.27 -10.47
CA ILE A 106 2.02 9.19 -11.63
C ILE A 106 0.56 8.98 -11.17
N GLY A 107 0.34 8.11 -10.21
CA GLY A 107 -0.98 7.86 -9.63
C GLY A 107 -1.63 9.13 -9.09
N VAL A 108 -0.92 9.86 -8.25
CA VAL A 108 -1.45 11.05 -7.57
C VAL A 108 -1.59 12.25 -8.51
N THR A 109 -0.63 12.45 -9.44
CA THR A 109 -0.66 13.63 -10.31
C THR A 109 -1.51 13.45 -11.57
N VAL A 110 -1.62 12.24 -12.10
CA VAL A 110 -2.31 11.99 -13.37
C VAL A 110 -3.59 11.18 -13.16
N LEU A 111 -3.49 10.00 -12.52
CA LEU A 111 -4.66 9.12 -12.42
C LEU A 111 -5.73 9.68 -11.48
N MET A 112 -5.34 10.24 -10.33
CA MET A 112 -6.30 10.85 -9.41
C MET A 112 -6.88 12.14 -10.00
N LEU A 113 -6.10 12.94 -10.70
CA LEU A 113 -6.61 14.10 -11.43
C LEU A 113 -7.70 13.68 -12.43
N LEU A 114 -7.49 12.61 -13.18
CA LEU A 114 -8.52 12.10 -14.11
C LEU A 114 -9.73 11.55 -13.38
N ALA A 115 -9.53 10.81 -12.29
CA ALA A 115 -10.60 10.17 -11.53
C ALA A 115 -11.53 11.17 -10.83
N TYR A 116 -11.01 12.30 -10.36
CA TYR A 116 -11.81 13.32 -9.65
C TYR A 116 -12.45 14.37 -10.55
N TYR A 117 -12.18 14.39 -11.85
CA TYR A 117 -12.82 15.32 -12.76
C TYR A 117 -14.35 15.22 -12.76
N PRO A 118 -14.98 14.02 -12.77
CA PRO A 118 -16.44 13.91 -12.65
C PRO A 118 -16.97 14.51 -11.34
N ALA A 119 -16.24 14.33 -10.22
CA ALA A 119 -16.62 14.91 -8.93
C ALA A 119 -16.61 16.45 -8.96
N TYR A 120 -15.59 17.05 -9.55
CA TYR A 120 -15.51 18.49 -9.77
C TYR A 120 -16.71 18.99 -10.60
N HIS A 121 -17.01 18.30 -11.70
CA HIS A 121 -18.16 18.66 -12.54
C HIS A 121 -19.48 18.59 -11.77
N LEU A 122 -19.70 17.54 -10.97
CA LEU A 122 -20.89 17.39 -10.13
C LEU A 122 -20.98 18.48 -9.03
N ALA A 123 -19.83 18.88 -8.46
CA ALA A 123 -19.79 19.88 -7.40
C ALA A 123 -19.99 21.30 -7.93
N LYS A 124 -19.31 21.67 -9.01
CA LYS A 124 -19.26 23.04 -9.52
C LYS A 124 -20.24 23.31 -10.69
N GLY A 125 -20.83 22.27 -11.28
CA GLY A 125 -21.81 22.38 -12.39
C GLY A 125 -21.23 22.92 -13.70
N ARG A 126 -19.92 22.89 -13.91
CA ARG A 126 -19.23 23.45 -15.08
C ARG A 126 -18.14 22.54 -15.63
N HIS A 127 -17.92 22.65 -16.95
CA HIS A 127 -16.84 21.99 -17.66
C HIS A 127 -15.69 22.99 -17.88
N ASP A 128 -14.86 23.17 -16.85
CA ASP A 128 -13.71 24.08 -16.86
C ASP A 128 -12.47 23.29 -16.44
N ILE A 129 -11.77 22.73 -17.44
CA ILE A 129 -10.58 21.92 -17.20
C ILE A 129 -9.42 22.73 -16.57
N PRO A 130 -9.08 23.94 -17.06
CA PRO A 130 -8.06 24.75 -16.42
C PRO A 130 -8.38 25.11 -14.98
N GLY A 131 -9.63 25.55 -14.72
CA GLY A 131 -10.11 25.82 -13.37
C GLY A 131 -10.09 24.59 -12.47
N TYR A 132 -10.44 23.42 -13.00
CA TYR A 132 -10.33 22.15 -12.28
C TYR A 132 -8.89 21.82 -11.88
N ILE A 133 -7.93 21.95 -12.78
CA ILE A 133 -6.52 21.64 -12.48
C ILE A 133 -6.01 22.56 -11.37
N ILE A 134 -6.33 23.85 -11.44
CA ILE A 134 -5.94 24.80 -10.40
C ILE A 134 -6.60 24.44 -9.07
N ASP A 135 -7.91 24.21 -9.06
CA ASP A 135 -8.69 23.87 -7.85
C ASP A 135 -8.17 22.58 -7.20
N TYR A 136 -7.88 21.54 -7.99
CA TYR A 136 -7.35 20.27 -7.54
C TYR A 136 -6.02 20.40 -6.78
N PHE A 137 -5.10 21.20 -7.27
CA PHE A 137 -3.77 21.34 -6.64
C PHE A 137 -3.71 22.42 -5.57
N THR A 138 -4.59 23.40 -5.57
CA THR A 138 -4.53 24.56 -4.67
C THR A 138 -5.59 24.53 -3.59
N THR A 139 -6.85 24.34 -3.97
CA THR A 139 -7.99 24.42 -3.03
C THR A 139 -8.17 23.13 -2.26
N GLU A 140 -8.12 22.01 -2.97
CA GLU A 140 -8.34 20.69 -2.38
C GLU A 140 -7.08 20.07 -1.78
N GLY A 141 -5.93 20.72 -1.92
CA GLY A 141 -4.70 20.33 -1.23
C GLY A 141 -4.02 19.07 -1.75
N TRP A 142 -4.18 18.78 -3.05
CA TRP A 142 -3.52 17.64 -3.71
C TRP A 142 -3.85 16.28 -3.05
N PRO A 143 -5.03 15.74 -3.26
CA PRO A 143 -5.49 14.52 -2.61
C PRO A 143 -4.68 13.31 -3.06
N VAL A 144 -4.24 12.54 -2.09
CA VAL A 144 -3.47 11.32 -2.35
C VAL A 144 -4.36 10.18 -2.83
N GLY A 145 -5.59 10.08 -2.31
CA GLY A 145 -6.54 9.02 -2.68
C GLY A 145 -5.98 7.59 -2.50
N PRO A 146 -6.50 6.60 -3.23
CA PRO A 146 -6.04 5.20 -3.16
C PRO A 146 -4.54 4.95 -3.29
N PRO A 147 -3.74 5.75 -4.03
CA PRO A 147 -2.28 5.62 -4.07
C PRO A 147 -1.55 5.75 -2.73
N TRP A 148 -2.18 6.27 -1.66
CA TRP A 148 -1.55 6.45 -0.35
C TRP A 148 -0.83 5.20 0.17
N PHE A 149 -1.38 4.01 -0.10
CA PHE A 149 -0.79 2.74 0.29
C PHE A 149 0.61 2.53 -0.30
N ILE A 150 0.81 2.87 -1.58
CA ILE A 150 2.11 2.73 -2.27
C ILE A 150 3.15 3.66 -1.64
N TRP A 151 2.73 4.87 -1.24
CA TRP A 151 3.57 5.82 -0.53
C TRP A 151 4.03 5.30 0.83
N VAL A 152 3.09 4.82 1.64
CA VAL A 152 3.41 4.25 2.96
C VAL A 152 4.31 3.02 2.82
N LEU A 153 4.03 2.17 1.84
CA LEU A 153 4.87 1.02 1.54
C LEU A 153 6.29 1.44 1.15
N PHE A 154 6.44 2.50 0.35
CA PHE A 154 7.75 3.06 0.01
C PHE A 154 8.48 3.57 1.26
N LEU A 155 7.82 4.33 2.13
CA LEU A 155 8.40 4.82 3.39
C LEU A 155 8.86 3.68 4.29
N PHE A 156 8.07 2.63 4.46
CA PHE A 156 8.49 1.45 5.23
C PHE A 156 9.72 0.80 4.64
N ASN A 157 9.82 0.68 3.32
CA ASN A 157 11.01 0.15 2.67
C ASN A 157 12.24 1.04 2.92
N VAL A 158 12.10 2.37 2.90
CA VAL A 158 13.19 3.31 3.19
C VAL A 158 13.65 3.18 4.63
N VAL A 159 12.73 3.27 5.60
CA VAL A 159 13.05 3.15 7.03
C VAL A 159 13.72 1.82 7.33
N PHE A 160 13.16 0.72 6.83
CA PHE A 160 13.75 -0.60 7.04
C PHE A 160 15.14 -0.73 6.42
N ALA A 161 15.35 -0.20 5.22
CA ALA A 161 16.65 -0.22 4.56
C ALA A 161 17.73 0.56 5.34
N LEU A 162 17.36 1.70 5.94
CA LEU A 162 18.25 2.48 6.80
C LEU A 162 18.55 1.76 8.12
N LEU A 163 17.57 1.05 8.68
CA LEU A 163 17.75 0.27 9.91
C LEU A 163 18.42 -1.09 9.67
N TYR A 164 18.51 -1.54 8.42
CA TYR A 164 19.00 -2.88 8.07
C TYR A 164 20.38 -3.23 8.66
N PRO A 165 21.39 -2.33 8.71
CA PRO A 165 22.69 -2.64 9.32
C PRO A 165 22.56 -3.01 10.80
N ILE A 166 21.65 -2.35 11.53
CA ILE A 166 21.37 -2.61 12.95
C ILE A 166 20.62 -3.95 13.08
N VAL A 167 19.56 -4.13 12.31
CA VAL A 167 18.74 -5.35 12.29
C VAL A 167 19.61 -6.58 11.95
N LYS A 168 20.48 -6.47 10.95
CA LYS A 168 21.42 -7.54 10.57
C LYS A 168 22.34 -7.94 11.73
N ARG A 169 22.87 -6.96 12.48
CA ARG A 169 23.72 -7.23 13.66
C ARG A 169 22.94 -7.94 14.77
N ILE A 170 21.71 -7.51 15.05
CA ILE A 170 20.84 -8.12 16.05
C ILE A 170 20.51 -9.56 15.67
N LEU A 171 20.09 -9.79 14.42
CA LEU A 171 19.77 -11.13 13.91
C LEU A 171 20.98 -12.07 13.96
N ALA A 172 22.16 -11.58 13.59
CA ALA A 172 23.41 -12.36 13.69
C ALA A 172 23.73 -12.76 15.12
N LYS A 173 23.60 -11.83 16.10
CA LYS A 173 23.79 -12.13 17.51
C LYS A 173 22.74 -13.13 18.05
N ALA A 174 21.47 -12.96 17.66
CA ALA A 174 20.40 -13.87 18.07
C ALA A 174 20.60 -15.28 17.50
N SER A 175 20.95 -15.40 16.22
CA SER A 175 21.22 -16.70 15.60
C SER A 175 22.41 -17.42 16.24
N HIS A 176 23.47 -16.68 16.56
CA HIS A 176 24.62 -17.23 17.28
C HIS A 176 24.25 -17.74 18.69
N ARG A 177 23.45 -16.97 19.45
CA ARG A 177 22.96 -17.40 20.77
C ARG A 177 22.08 -18.65 20.68
N LEU A 178 21.19 -18.71 19.71
CA LEU A 178 20.30 -19.87 19.50
C LEU A 178 21.06 -21.10 19.05
N SER A 179 22.09 -20.97 18.20
CA SER A 179 22.96 -22.11 17.83
C SER A 179 23.75 -22.62 19.05
N THR A 180 24.32 -21.72 19.85
CA THR A 180 25.04 -22.09 21.06
C THR A 180 24.16 -22.77 22.12
N ALA A 181 22.91 -22.28 22.27
CA ALA A 181 21.92 -22.90 23.15
C ALA A 181 21.49 -24.30 22.69
N ARG A 182 21.36 -24.49 21.35
CA ARG A 182 21.04 -25.79 20.75
C ARG A 182 22.16 -26.79 20.96
N ASP A 183 23.41 -26.35 20.83
CA ASP A 183 24.59 -27.22 20.96
C ASP A 183 24.93 -27.52 22.44
N ARG A 184 24.38 -26.76 23.41
CA ARG A 184 24.55 -26.96 24.84
C ARG A 184 23.22 -26.82 25.61
N PRO A 185 22.25 -27.72 25.39
CA PRO A 185 20.93 -27.59 26.01
C PRO A 185 20.95 -27.59 27.53
N TRP A 186 21.90 -28.28 28.14
CA TRP A 186 22.03 -28.41 29.60
C TRP A 186 22.67 -27.19 30.32
N ALA A 187 23.37 -26.30 29.58
CA ALA A 187 23.96 -25.11 30.15
C ALA A 187 22.92 -23.99 30.41
N VAL A 188 21.74 -24.09 29.81
CA VAL A 188 20.65 -23.11 29.98
C VAL A 188 19.78 -23.44 31.20
N ILE A 189 19.75 -24.73 31.62
CA ILE A 189 18.92 -25.19 32.75
C ILE A 189 19.70 -25.10 34.09
N GLY A 190 21.02 -25.04 34.05
CA GLY A 190 21.86 -24.99 35.25
C GLY A 190 22.21 -23.59 35.77
N GLY A 191 21.61 -22.54 35.25
CA GLY A 191 21.84 -21.13 35.62
C GLY A 191 20.66 -20.46 36.35
N LEU A 192 19.80 -21.22 37.01
CA LEU A 192 18.77 -20.74 37.94
C LEU A 192 19.19 -21.04 39.37
#